data_eb368d1e664ce82f452bfb2d963a8390
#
_entry.id   eb368d1e664ce82f452bfb2d963a8390
#
_cell.length_a   1.000
_cell.length_b   1.000
_cell.length_c   1.000
_cell.angle_alpha   90.00
_cell.angle_beta   90.00
_cell.angle_gamma   90.00
#
_symmetry.space_group_name_H-M   'P 1'
#
loop_
_entity.id
_entity.type
_entity.pdbx_description
1 polymer ?
#
loop_
_entity_poly.entity_id
_entity_poly.type
_entity_poly.pdbx_seq_one_letter_code
_entity_poly.pdbx_strand_id
1 'polypeptide(L)'
;SLPKAINALDVNGWEDAALGILTTDTRPKGASVQFQHLGRSISLSGIAKGSGMIRPNMATMLAFVASDVKCTPTLAQDLLNQAVNQSFNRITVDGDMSTNDSCMLIATGASDLCLDEDTDLVALFSHALTELMQELAHAIVRDGEGATKFISIEVLGGASSEECLQVAYAIAHSPLIKTAMFASDPNWGRILAAVGYAGVPNLDVNSLTIHIGDCLLVEHGGCAQSYSEAAGQEIMNKDEINIRVDLKRGDTKETVWTTDLSYDYVKINADYRS
;
A
#
# COMPACT_ATOMS: atom_id res chain seq x y z
N SER A 1 32.02 -9.38 1.71
CA SER A 1 32.10 -10.17 2.95
C SER A 1 31.72 -9.33 4.15
N LEU A 2 31.11 -9.94 5.18
CA LEU A 2 30.59 -9.29 6.40
C LEU A 2 31.58 -8.33 7.09
N PRO A 3 32.87 -8.68 7.29
CA PRO A 3 33.85 -7.73 7.89
C PRO A 3 34.01 -6.43 7.10
N LYS A 4 33.94 -6.46 5.77
CA LYS A 4 34.02 -5.25 4.95
C LYS A 4 32.79 -4.38 5.14
N ALA A 5 31.60 -4.97 5.20
CA ALA A 5 30.34 -4.26 5.43
C ALA A 5 30.33 -3.59 6.81
N ILE A 6 30.77 -4.31 7.87
CA ILE A 6 30.87 -3.75 9.22
C ILE A 6 31.82 -2.55 9.26
N ASN A 7 32.98 -2.64 8.60
CA ASN A 7 33.95 -1.54 8.55
C ASN A 7 33.50 -0.35 7.70
N ALA A 8 32.48 -0.52 6.86
CA ALA A 8 31.91 0.52 6.01
C ALA A 8 30.63 1.14 6.60
N LEU A 9 30.25 0.80 7.83
CA LEU A 9 29.10 1.42 8.49
C LEU A 9 29.32 2.91 8.69
N ASP A 10 28.40 3.72 8.19
CA ASP A 10 28.41 5.17 8.28
C ASP A 10 27.01 5.70 8.58
N VAL A 11 26.89 6.75 9.39
CA VAL A 11 25.61 7.37 9.74
C VAL A 11 24.90 7.98 8.54
N ASN A 12 25.63 8.30 7.48
CA ASN A 12 25.13 8.86 6.22
C ASN A 12 24.88 7.78 5.16
N GLY A 13 25.05 6.49 5.49
CA GLY A 13 24.98 5.37 4.54
C GLY A 13 23.58 4.91 4.14
N TRP A 14 22.51 5.63 4.51
CA TRP A 14 21.12 5.24 4.22
C TRP A 14 20.81 5.23 2.72
N GLU A 15 21.29 6.22 1.97
CA GLU A 15 21.09 6.29 0.52
C GLU A 15 21.80 5.14 -0.21
N ASP A 16 23.05 4.88 0.14
CA ASP A 16 23.82 3.75 -0.41
C ASP A 16 23.16 2.41 -0.08
N ALA A 17 22.61 2.25 1.13
CA ALA A 17 21.88 1.05 1.53
C ALA A 17 20.58 0.89 0.73
N ALA A 18 19.83 1.99 0.54
CA ALA A 18 18.60 1.99 -0.25
C ALA A 18 18.88 1.64 -1.72
N LEU A 19 19.96 2.17 -2.30
CA LEU A 19 20.40 1.82 -3.66
C LEU A 19 20.88 0.36 -3.74
N GLY A 20 21.59 -0.12 -2.71
CA GLY A 20 22.18 -1.45 -2.68
C GLY A 20 21.18 -2.62 -2.64
N ILE A 21 19.92 -2.37 -2.25
CA ILE A 21 18.87 -3.40 -2.16
C ILE A 21 17.94 -3.45 -3.39
N LEU A 22 18.09 -2.52 -4.36
CA LEU A 22 17.25 -2.44 -5.55
C LEU A 22 17.43 -3.63 -6.49
N THR A 23 16.36 -4.00 -7.20
CA THR A 23 16.38 -5.01 -8.26
C THR A 23 15.83 -4.44 -9.57
N THR A 24 14.51 -4.49 -9.76
CA THR A 24 13.80 -3.85 -10.89
C THR A 24 13.29 -2.46 -10.57
N ASP A 25 13.46 -2.02 -9.32
CA ASP A 25 13.15 -0.68 -8.86
C ASP A 25 13.86 0.39 -9.69
N THR A 26 13.18 1.50 -10.00
CA THR A 26 13.77 2.60 -10.78
C THR A 26 14.38 3.68 -9.89
N ARG A 27 14.06 3.69 -8.59
CA ARG A 27 14.53 4.69 -7.61
C ARG A 27 14.60 4.12 -6.19
N PRO A 28 15.53 4.61 -5.35
CA PRO A 28 15.54 4.27 -3.93
C PRO A 28 14.29 4.81 -3.23
N LYS A 29 13.84 4.10 -2.20
CA LYS A 29 12.68 4.45 -1.39
C LYS A 29 13.11 4.61 0.05
N GLY A 30 12.94 5.79 0.59
CA GLY A 30 13.26 6.12 1.98
C GLY A 30 12.26 7.11 2.54
N ALA A 31 11.96 6.99 3.84
CA ALA A 31 11.10 7.89 4.57
C ALA A 31 11.64 8.11 5.98
N SER A 32 11.32 9.26 6.57
CA SER A 32 11.70 9.58 7.94
C SER A 32 10.63 10.44 8.59
N VAL A 33 10.29 10.09 9.82
CA VAL A 33 9.32 10.81 10.65
C VAL A 33 9.96 11.15 11.99
N GLN A 34 9.63 12.33 12.52
CA GLN A 34 10.09 12.77 13.83
C GLN A 34 8.93 13.37 14.61
N PHE A 35 8.82 13.01 15.88
CA PHE A 35 7.82 13.57 16.77
C PHE A 35 8.39 13.86 18.16
N GLN A 36 7.65 14.62 18.97
CA GLN A 36 8.06 15.02 20.31
C GLN A 36 7.24 14.31 21.37
N HIS A 37 7.90 13.82 22.42
CA HIS A 37 7.25 13.30 23.62
C HIS A 37 8.04 13.73 24.88
N LEU A 38 7.37 14.33 25.86
CA LEU A 38 7.96 14.83 27.11
C LEU A 38 9.21 15.71 26.91
N GLY A 39 9.19 16.54 25.84
CA GLY A 39 10.31 17.44 25.50
C GLY A 39 11.52 16.76 24.85
N ARG A 40 11.41 15.48 24.50
CA ARG A 40 12.43 14.70 23.77
C ARG A 40 11.95 14.42 22.37
N SER A 41 12.87 14.45 21.39
CA SER A 41 12.62 14.09 20.01
C SER A 41 12.83 12.60 19.82
N ILE A 42 11.91 11.97 19.09
CA ILE A 42 11.98 10.56 18.67
C ILE A 42 12.00 10.55 17.15
N SER A 43 12.87 9.74 16.58
CA SER A 43 13.04 9.60 15.15
C SER A 43 12.77 8.16 14.71
N LEU A 44 12.05 8.03 13.60
CA LEU A 44 11.93 6.80 12.84
C LEU A 44 12.42 7.07 11.43
N SER A 45 13.22 6.17 10.90
CA SER A 45 13.66 6.23 9.50
C SER A 45 13.61 4.83 8.90
N GLY A 46 13.28 4.74 7.62
CA GLY A 46 13.20 3.45 6.96
C GLY A 46 13.52 3.55 5.48
N ILE A 47 13.95 2.42 4.93
CA ILE A 47 14.12 2.19 3.50
C ILE A 47 13.35 0.95 3.10
N ALA A 48 12.87 0.94 1.87
CA ALA A 48 12.20 -0.22 1.29
C ALA A 48 12.60 -0.41 -0.17
N LYS A 49 12.44 -1.63 -0.67
CA LYS A 49 12.52 -1.95 -2.09
C LYS A 49 11.39 -2.87 -2.51
N GLY A 50 11.02 -2.80 -3.77
CA GLY A 50 10.02 -3.61 -4.43
C GLY A 50 9.40 -2.86 -5.59
N SER A 51 9.06 -3.58 -6.66
CA SER A 51 8.54 -3.02 -7.91
C SER A 51 7.63 -4.01 -8.65
N GLY A 52 7.92 -5.31 -8.61
CA GLY A 52 7.09 -6.40 -9.13
C GLY A 52 7.01 -7.55 -8.14
N MET A 53 6.12 -8.51 -8.39
CA MET A 53 5.77 -9.62 -7.50
C MET A 53 5.32 -9.08 -6.14
N ILE A 54 4.40 -8.09 -6.15
CA ILE A 54 3.91 -7.39 -4.94
C ILE A 54 2.46 -7.77 -4.70
N ARG A 55 2.22 -8.50 -3.59
CA ARG A 55 0.90 -8.85 -3.06
C ARG A 55 0.94 -9.03 -1.53
N PRO A 56 -0.14 -8.66 -0.77
CA PRO A 56 -0.21 -8.84 0.68
C PRO A 56 0.08 -10.26 1.17
N ASN A 57 0.61 -10.34 2.39
CA ASN A 57 0.99 -11.56 3.12
C ASN A 57 2.22 -12.31 2.61
N MET A 58 2.95 -11.80 1.70
CA MET A 58 4.31 -12.25 1.28
C MET A 58 4.59 -11.71 -0.14
N ALA A 59 5.32 -10.64 -0.25
CA ALA A 59 5.67 -9.99 -1.52
C ALA A 59 7.19 -9.87 -1.66
N THR A 60 7.77 -9.71 -2.84
CA THR A 60 9.23 -9.53 -3.05
C THR A 60 9.69 -8.15 -2.58
N MET A 61 9.43 -7.88 -1.31
CA MET A 61 9.70 -6.62 -0.67
C MET A 61 10.72 -6.80 0.46
N LEU A 62 11.65 -5.88 0.57
CA LEU A 62 12.47 -5.72 1.75
C LEU A 62 12.20 -4.34 2.35
N ALA A 63 11.99 -4.28 3.66
CA ALA A 63 11.87 -3.03 4.39
C ALA A 63 12.69 -3.09 5.69
N PHE A 64 13.40 -2.01 5.97
CA PHE A 64 14.18 -1.84 7.19
C PHE A 64 13.78 -0.51 7.81
N VAL A 65 13.22 -0.57 9.02
CA VAL A 65 12.82 0.60 9.79
C VAL A 65 13.63 0.63 11.08
N ALA A 66 14.21 1.75 11.41
CA ALA A 66 14.95 1.96 12.64
C ALA A 66 14.39 3.12 13.44
N SER A 67 14.43 3.00 14.76
CA SER A 67 14.09 4.06 15.70
C SER A 67 15.06 4.11 16.86
N ASP A 68 15.13 5.28 17.51
CA ASP A 68 15.94 5.53 18.70
C ASP A 68 15.24 5.16 20.01
N VAL A 69 13.98 4.69 20.00
CA VAL A 69 13.28 4.20 21.19
C VAL A 69 13.85 2.89 21.71
N LYS A 70 13.57 2.60 22.98
CA LYS A 70 13.78 1.30 23.59
C LYS A 70 12.44 0.56 23.70
N CYS A 71 12.43 -0.74 23.38
CA CYS A 71 11.28 -1.60 23.63
C CYS A 71 11.69 -3.07 23.71
N THR A 72 10.82 -3.89 24.30
CA THR A 72 10.98 -5.35 24.28
C THR A 72 10.74 -5.90 22.86
N PRO A 73 11.37 -7.04 22.50
CA PRO A 73 11.13 -7.69 21.21
C PRO A 73 9.64 -8.04 20.98
N THR A 74 8.91 -8.40 22.04
CA THR A 74 7.48 -8.73 21.95
C THR A 74 6.68 -7.51 21.53
N LEU A 75 6.82 -6.37 22.22
CA LEU A 75 6.13 -5.13 21.88
C LEU A 75 6.53 -4.63 20.48
N ALA A 76 7.82 -4.70 20.13
CA ALA A 76 8.29 -4.34 18.79
C ALA A 76 7.61 -5.18 17.70
N GLN A 77 7.48 -6.50 17.92
CA GLN A 77 6.82 -7.40 16.97
C GLN A 77 5.32 -7.09 16.82
N ASP A 78 4.63 -6.80 17.93
CA ASP A 78 3.21 -6.48 17.91
C ASP A 78 2.95 -5.17 17.16
N LEU A 79 3.75 -4.13 17.42
CA LEU A 79 3.68 -2.85 16.72
C LEU A 79 4.00 -2.98 15.22
N LEU A 80 5.03 -3.76 14.90
CA LEU A 80 5.39 -4.06 13.51
C LEU A 80 4.25 -4.77 12.78
N ASN A 81 3.65 -5.79 13.37
CA ASN A 81 2.54 -6.52 12.79
C ASN A 81 1.33 -5.60 12.51
N GLN A 82 1.00 -4.71 13.43
CA GLN A 82 -0.08 -3.74 13.26
C GLN A 82 0.21 -2.79 12.10
N ALA A 83 1.41 -2.22 12.05
CA ALA A 83 1.80 -1.28 11.01
C ALA A 83 1.90 -1.94 9.62
N VAL A 84 2.47 -3.16 9.51
CA VAL A 84 2.50 -3.95 8.26
C VAL A 84 1.09 -4.20 7.72
N ASN A 85 0.14 -4.53 8.60
CA ASN A 85 -1.24 -4.80 8.21
C ASN A 85 -2.00 -3.57 7.71
N GLN A 86 -1.51 -2.37 8.00
CA GLN A 86 -2.08 -1.10 7.55
C GLN A 86 -1.27 -0.42 6.42
N SER A 87 -0.18 -1.03 5.98
CA SER A 87 0.74 -0.48 4.99
C SER A 87 1.10 -1.50 3.91
N PHE A 88 2.17 -2.27 4.07
CA PHE A 88 2.65 -3.22 3.07
C PHE A 88 1.66 -4.35 2.76
N ASN A 89 0.84 -4.76 3.73
CA ASN A 89 -0.25 -5.72 3.48
C ASN A 89 -1.51 -5.07 2.87
N ARG A 90 -1.42 -3.83 2.40
CA ARG A 90 -2.50 -3.10 1.70
C ARG A 90 -2.11 -2.68 0.29
N ILE A 91 -0.96 -3.12 -0.22
CA ILE A 91 -0.52 -2.80 -1.59
C ILE A 91 -0.47 -4.04 -2.46
N THR A 92 -0.65 -3.85 -3.76
CA THR A 92 -0.37 -4.87 -4.77
C THR A 92 0.01 -4.22 -6.09
N VAL A 93 0.93 -4.85 -6.85
CA VAL A 93 1.28 -4.43 -8.21
C VAL A 93 0.65 -5.39 -9.23
N ASP A 94 0.89 -6.67 -9.11
CA ASP A 94 0.54 -7.71 -10.10
C ASP A 94 -0.26 -8.88 -9.52
N GLY A 95 -0.47 -8.91 -8.21
CA GLY A 95 -1.19 -9.99 -7.55
C GLY A 95 -0.34 -11.23 -7.25
N ASP A 96 0.94 -11.23 -7.60
CA ASP A 96 1.85 -12.33 -7.36
C ASP A 96 2.53 -12.24 -6.00
N MET A 97 2.68 -13.38 -5.33
CA MET A 97 3.33 -13.50 -4.02
C MET A 97 4.78 -13.97 -4.18
N SER A 98 5.68 -13.45 -3.35
CA SER A 98 7.03 -13.96 -3.19
C SER A 98 7.17 -14.84 -1.94
N THR A 99 8.25 -15.61 -1.89
CA THR A 99 8.62 -16.45 -0.73
C THR A 99 9.67 -15.81 0.16
N ASN A 100 10.19 -14.62 -0.15
CA ASN A 100 11.41 -14.07 0.44
C ASN A 100 11.25 -12.64 0.98
N ASP A 101 10.05 -12.25 1.41
CA ASP A 101 9.83 -10.93 1.98
C ASP A 101 10.31 -10.79 3.40
N SER A 102 10.72 -9.59 3.73
CA SER A 102 11.10 -9.27 5.09
C SER A 102 10.84 -7.80 5.43
N CYS A 103 10.21 -7.56 6.57
CA CYS A 103 10.11 -6.24 7.18
C CYS A 103 10.74 -6.30 8.57
N MET A 104 11.73 -5.47 8.83
CA MET A 104 12.48 -5.45 10.09
C MET A 104 12.29 -4.11 10.80
N LEU A 105 11.96 -4.18 12.11
CA LEU A 105 11.96 -3.02 13.00
C LEU A 105 13.14 -3.12 13.96
N ILE A 106 13.96 -2.07 14.00
CA ILE A 106 15.16 -1.96 14.83
C ILE A 106 14.95 -0.86 15.87
N ALA A 107 14.89 -1.20 17.14
CA ALA A 107 14.82 -0.25 18.24
C ALA A 107 16.20 -0.17 18.92
N THR A 108 16.87 0.98 18.81
CA THR A 108 18.26 1.15 19.26
C THR A 108 18.38 1.53 20.72
N GLY A 109 17.33 2.13 21.32
CA GLY A 109 17.34 2.64 22.70
C GLY A 109 18.15 3.92 22.88
N ALA A 110 18.55 4.60 21.82
CA ALA A 110 19.42 5.76 21.89
C ALA A 110 18.75 7.01 22.50
N SER A 111 17.42 7.10 22.49
CA SER A 111 16.65 8.19 23.09
C SER A 111 16.42 8.03 24.60
N ASP A 112 16.74 6.90 25.21
CA ASP A 112 16.40 6.51 26.59
C ASP A 112 14.89 6.49 26.90
N LEU A 113 14.02 6.60 25.87
CA LEU A 113 12.58 6.49 26.01
C LEU A 113 12.12 5.05 25.77
N CYS A 114 11.41 4.50 26.75
CA CYS A 114 11.00 3.10 26.77
C CYS A 114 9.50 2.98 26.48
N LEU A 115 9.14 2.30 25.38
CA LEU A 115 7.75 2.07 25.00
C LEU A 115 7.00 1.20 26.03
N ASP A 116 7.68 0.23 26.65
CA ASP A 116 7.05 -0.68 27.61
C ASP A 116 6.61 0.02 28.92
N GLU A 117 7.05 1.25 29.14
CA GLU A 117 6.79 2.02 30.37
C GLU A 117 5.79 3.18 30.17
N ASP A 118 5.38 3.47 28.92
CA ASP A 118 4.59 4.66 28.59
C ASP A 118 3.57 4.37 27.46
N THR A 119 2.30 4.23 27.83
CA THR A 119 1.20 3.92 26.90
C THR A 119 0.90 5.06 25.91
N ASP A 120 1.11 6.32 26.30
CA ASP A 120 0.90 7.46 25.42
C ASP A 120 2.01 7.51 24.36
N LEU A 121 3.23 7.19 24.77
CA LEU A 121 4.33 7.03 23.83
C LEU A 121 4.11 5.89 22.85
N VAL A 122 3.58 4.74 23.29
CA VAL A 122 3.21 3.62 22.42
C VAL A 122 2.20 4.06 21.35
N ALA A 123 1.18 4.82 21.73
CA ALA A 123 0.15 5.31 20.78
C ALA A 123 0.76 6.25 19.72
N LEU A 124 1.58 7.20 20.12
CA LEU A 124 2.29 8.11 19.22
C LEU A 124 3.25 7.37 18.28
N PHE A 125 4.02 6.43 18.84
CA PHE A 125 4.96 5.63 18.08
C PHE A 125 4.25 4.73 17.06
N SER A 126 3.16 4.06 17.46
CA SER A 126 2.37 3.21 16.57
C SER A 126 1.80 4.01 15.38
N HIS A 127 1.33 5.21 15.62
CA HIS A 127 0.85 6.12 14.57
C HIS A 127 1.98 6.51 13.62
N ALA A 128 3.09 7.02 14.15
CA ALA A 128 4.25 7.43 13.37
C ALA A 128 4.88 6.27 12.56
N LEU A 129 4.93 5.06 13.15
CA LEU A 129 5.40 3.86 12.45
C LEU A 129 4.48 3.50 11.29
N THR A 130 3.17 3.56 11.50
CA THR A 130 2.18 3.27 10.44
C THR A 130 2.28 4.28 9.30
N GLU A 131 2.36 5.58 9.60
CA GLU A 131 2.52 6.64 8.59
C GLU A 131 3.79 6.45 7.76
N LEU A 132 4.94 6.23 8.40
CA LEU A 132 6.21 5.98 7.73
C LEU A 132 6.14 4.75 6.82
N MET A 133 5.55 3.65 7.31
CA MET A 133 5.44 2.43 6.53
C MET A 133 4.43 2.55 5.38
N GLN A 134 3.37 3.36 5.53
CA GLN A 134 2.47 3.70 4.43
C GLN A 134 3.17 4.54 3.36
N GLU A 135 3.99 5.51 3.73
CA GLU A 135 4.79 6.30 2.79
C GLU A 135 5.71 5.40 1.96
N LEU A 136 6.42 4.47 2.61
CA LEU A 136 7.26 3.47 1.94
C LEU A 136 6.45 2.54 1.03
N ALA A 137 5.29 2.05 1.49
CA ALA A 137 4.39 1.20 0.72
C ALA A 137 3.84 1.91 -0.53
N HIS A 138 3.44 3.18 -0.38
CA HIS A 138 3.02 4.01 -1.51
C HIS A 138 4.16 4.28 -2.50
N ALA A 139 5.40 4.45 -2.01
CA ALA A 139 6.56 4.61 -2.88
C ALA A 139 6.83 3.34 -3.71
N ILE A 140 6.59 2.14 -3.15
CA ILE A 140 6.66 0.86 -3.88
C ILE A 140 5.60 0.82 -5.00
N VAL A 141 4.34 1.16 -4.70
CA VAL A 141 3.27 1.16 -5.69
C VAL A 141 3.54 2.15 -6.82
N ARG A 142 4.00 3.38 -6.48
CA ARG A 142 4.33 4.41 -7.49
C ARG A 142 5.55 4.07 -8.35
N ASP A 143 6.38 3.14 -7.92
CA ASP A 143 7.54 2.63 -8.64
C ASP A 143 7.29 1.18 -9.15
N GLY A 144 6.03 0.75 -9.18
CA GLY A 144 5.65 -0.55 -9.70
C GLY A 144 6.07 -0.72 -11.16
N GLU A 145 6.46 -1.94 -11.56
CA GLU A 145 6.94 -2.24 -12.91
C GLU A 145 5.96 -1.75 -13.98
N GLY A 146 6.40 -0.79 -14.80
CA GLY A 146 5.59 -0.18 -15.85
C GLY A 146 4.40 0.66 -15.37
N ALA A 147 4.32 1.01 -14.08
CA ALA A 147 3.23 1.81 -13.53
C ALA A 147 3.19 3.22 -14.12
N THR A 148 2.00 3.65 -14.53
CA THR A 148 1.73 5.02 -14.99
C THR A 148 0.74 5.73 -14.09
N LYS A 149 0.03 4.99 -13.21
CA LYS A 149 -0.97 5.53 -12.30
C LYS A 149 -0.87 4.89 -10.92
N PHE A 150 -1.10 5.70 -9.90
CA PHE A 150 -1.32 5.27 -8.51
C PHE A 150 -2.83 5.22 -8.25
N ILE A 151 -3.33 4.05 -7.83
CA ILE A 151 -4.75 3.81 -7.67
C ILE A 151 -5.05 3.45 -6.23
N SER A 152 -5.90 4.26 -5.57
CA SER A 152 -6.46 3.94 -4.26
C SER A 152 -7.84 3.32 -4.44
N ILE A 153 -8.09 2.16 -3.83
CA ILE A 153 -9.38 1.48 -3.83
C ILE A 153 -9.90 1.48 -2.40
N GLU A 154 -10.84 2.36 -2.13
CA GLU A 154 -11.51 2.50 -0.84
C GLU A 154 -12.84 1.75 -0.88
N VAL A 155 -13.00 0.75 -0.02
CA VAL A 155 -14.26 0.03 0.17
C VAL A 155 -14.79 0.36 1.54
N LEU A 156 -16.00 0.89 1.60
CA LEU A 156 -16.69 1.30 2.82
C LEU A 156 -18.07 0.64 2.92
N GLY A 157 -18.65 0.74 4.11
CA GLY A 157 -19.95 0.13 4.37
C GLY A 157 -19.96 -1.38 4.39
N GLY A 158 -18.80 -2.03 4.62
CA GLY A 158 -18.70 -3.48 4.75
C GLY A 158 -19.14 -4.00 6.11
N ALA A 159 -19.59 -5.25 6.17
CA ALA A 159 -19.93 -5.93 7.41
C ALA A 159 -18.67 -6.31 8.24
N SER A 160 -17.52 -6.44 7.59
CA SER A 160 -16.23 -6.72 8.23
C SER A 160 -15.07 -6.20 7.39
N SER A 161 -13.86 -6.14 7.99
CA SER A 161 -12.61 -5.81 7.31
C SER A 161 -12.31 -6.79 6.17
N GLU A 162 -12.51 -8.09 6.38
CA GLU A 162 -12.30 -9.13 5.38
C GLU A 162 -13.20 -8.91 4.16
N GLU A 163 -14.48 -8.55 4.37
CA GLU A 163 -15.42 -8.26 3.28
C GLU A 163 -14.94 -7.07 2.43
N CYS A 164 -14.54 -5.97 3.08
CA CYS A 164 -14.00 -4.80 2.39
C CYS A 164 -12.73 -5.13 1.60
N LEU A 165 -11.80 -5.85 2.20
CA LEU A 165 -10.55 -6.26 1.57
C LEU A 165 -10.78 -7.21 0.39
N GLN A 166 -11.71 -8.15 0.54
CA GLN A 166 -12.06 -9.09 -0.51
C GLN A 166 -12.53 -8.36 -1.77
N VAL A 167 -13.39 -7.35 -1.61
CA VAL A 167 -13.84 -6.50 -2.72
C VAL A 167 -12.69 -5.65 -3.27
N ALA A 168 -11.91 -5.00 -2.40
CA ALA A 168 -10.81 -4.16 -2.82
C ALA A 168 -9.77 -4.95 -3.65
N TYR A 169 -9.40 -6.16 -3.21
CA TYR A 169 -8.46 -7.00 -3.96
C TYR A 169 -9.05 -7.59 -5.24
N ALA A 170 -10.35 -7.88 -5.29
CA ALA A 170 -11.00 -8.30 -6.54
C ALA A 170 -10.88 -7.21 -7.63
N ILE A 171 -10.98 -5.95 -7.24
CA ILE A 171 -10.76 -4.79 -8.13
C ILE A 171 -9.27 -4.66 -8.46
N ALA A 172 -8.40 -4.63 -7.45
CA ALA A 172 -6.97 -4.39 -7.58
C ALA A 172 -6.24 -5.43 -8.45
N HIS A 173 -6.68 -6.69 -8.41
CA HIS A 173 -6.08 -7.79 -9.17
C HIS A 173 -6.72 -8.02 -10.54
N SER A 174 -7.77 -7.28 -10.92
CA SER A 174 -8.44 -7.47 -12.21
C SER A 174 -7.61 -6.90 -13.36
N PRO A 175 -7.05 -7.72 -14.27
CA PRO A 175 -6.32 -7.21 -15.44
C PRO A 175 -7.19 -6.31 -16.32
N LEU A 176 -8.51 -6.59 -16.40
CA LEU A 176 -9.44 -5.77 -17.17
C LEU A 176 -9.60 -4.36 -16.58
N ILE A 177 -9.61 -4.24 -15.25
CA ILE A 177 -9.66 -2.92 -14.59
C ILE A 177 -8.31 -2.22 -14.76
N LYS A 178 -7.20 -2.90 -14.46
CA LYS A 178 -5.85 -2.32 -14.54
C LYS A 178 -5.52 -1.81 -15.95
N THR A 179 -5.93 -2.52 -16.99
CA THR A 179 -5.78 -2.06 -18.39
C THR A 179 -6.72 -0.91 -18.75
N ALA A 180 -7.93 -0.85 -18.18
CA ALA A 180 -8.81 0.32 -18.32
C ALA A 180 -8.20 1.57 -17.66
N MET A 181 -7.58 1.41 -16.46
CA MET A 181 -6.85 2.50 -15.79
C MET A 181 -5.69 3.01 -16.65
N PHE A 182 -4.90 2.12 -17.25
CA PHE A 182 -3.85 2.49 -18.20
C PHE A 182 -4.37 3.24 -19.40
N ALA A 183 -5.50 2.79 -19.98
CA ALA A 183 -6.15 3.45 -21.11
C ALA A 183 -6.90 4.74 -20.73
N SER A 184 -6.92 5.12 -19.46
CA SER A 184 -7.75 6.21 -18.91
C SER A 184 -9.26 6.02 -19.24
N ASP A 185 -9.73 4.77 -19.26
CA ASP A 185 -11.14 4.40 -19.53
C ASP A 185 -11.91 4.27 -18.19
N PRO A 186 -12.90 5.12 -17.89
CA PRO A 186 -13.72 5.04 -16.67
C PRO A 186 -14.75 3.90 -16.75
N ASN A 187 -14.26 2.68 -16.89
CA ASN A 187 -15.05 1.48 -17.19
C ASN A 187 -15.81 0.97 -15.97
N TRP A 188 -16.95 1.60 -15.68
CA TRP A 188 -17.80 1.22 -14.55
C TRP A 188 -18.26 -0.24 -14.59
N GLY A 189 -18.49 -0.80 -15.78
CA GLY A 189 -18.94 -2.18 -15.94
C GLY A 189 -17.90 -3.19 -15.47
N ARG A 190 -16.60 -2.96 -15.73
CA ARG A 190 -15.52 -3.81 -15.25
C ARG A 190 -15.38 -3.74 -13.73
N ILE A 191 -15.55 -2.54 -13.14
CA ILE A 191 -15.48 -2.38 -11.68
C ILE A 191 -16.66 -3.09 -11.02
N LEU A 192 -17.89 -2.86 -11.50
CA LEU A 192 -19.08 -3.52 -10.97
C LEU A 192 -18.99 -5.04 -11.09
N ALA A 193 -18.48 -5.57 -12.22
CA ALA A 193 -18.27 -7.00 -12.40
C ALA A 193 -17.28 -7.56 -11.35
N ALA A 194 -16.16 -6.83 -11.07
CA ALA A 194 -15.19 -7.26 -10.06
C ALA A 194 -15.80 -7.29 -8.65
N VAL A 195 -16.59 -6.29 -8.30
CA VAL A 195 -17.36 -6.28 -7.05
C VAL A 195 -18.31 -7.47 -6.97
N GLY A 196 -19.01 -7.77 -8.07
CA GLY A 196 -19.99 -8.87 -8.13
C GLY A 196 -19.37 -10.27 -7.96
N TYR A 197 -18.16 -10.50 -8.49
CA TYR A 197 -17.48 -11.80 -8.34
C TYR A 197 -16.48 -11.83 -7.17
N ALA A 198 -16.42 -10.81 -6.33
CA ALA A 198 -15.49 -10.77 -5.18
C ALA A 198 -15.70 -11.89 -4.16
N GLY A 199 -16.82 -12.63 -4.25
CA GLY A 199 -17.10 -13.76 -3.36
C GLY A 199 -17.78 -13.37 -2.06
N VAL A 200 -18.27 -12.13 -1.94
CA VAL A 200 -19.01 -11.66 -0.77
C VAL A 200 -20.41 -12.31 -0.74
N PRO A 201 -20.77 -13.06 0.32
CA PRO A 201 -22.08 -13.72 0.39
C PRO A 201 -23.23 -12.71 0.42
N ASN A 202 -24.30 -12.99 -0.34
CA ASN A 202 -25.52 -12.18 -0.37
C ASN A 202 -25.28 -10.70 -0.66
N LEU A 203 -24.29 -10.37 -1.49
CA LEU A 203 -24.05 -9.00 -1.93
C LEU A 203 -25.19 -8.55 -2.85
N ASP A 204 -25.90 -7.50 -2.47
CA ASP A 204 -26.90 -6.86 -3.33
C ASP A 204 -26.25 -5.73 -4.15
N VAL A 205 -25.98 -6.01 -5.41
CA VAL A 205 -25.36 -5.05 -6.34
C VAL A 205 -26.26 -3.84 -6.64
N ASN A 206 -27.58 -3.91 -6.34
CA ASN A 206 -28.49 -2.79 -6.57
C ASN A 206 -28.42 -1.74 -5.44
N SER A 207 -27.91 -2.12 -4.26
CA SER A 207 -27.81 -1.22 -3.11
C SER A 207 -26.50 -0.45 -3.05
N LEU A 208 -25.44 -0.96 -3.65
CA LEU A 208 -24.10 -0.37 -3.61
C LEU A 208 -23.96 0.85 -4.53
N THR A 209 -22.95 1.68 -4.25
CA THR A 209 -22.53 2.76 -5.15
C THR A 209 -21.03 2.69 -5.44
N ILE A 210 -20.64 3.12 -6.64
CA ILE A 210 -19.25 3.19 -7.06
C ILE A 210 -18.95 4.60 -7.55
N HIS A 211 -17.85 5.18 -7.08
CA HIS A 211 -17.34 6.47 -7.52
C HIS A 211 -15.91 6.32 -8.05
N ILE A 212 -15.53 7.18 -8.99
CA ILE A 212 -14.13 7.52 -9.30
C ILE A 212 -13.94 8.99 -8.96
N GLY A 213 -13.05 9.29 -8.00
CA GLY A 213 -12.96 10.60 -7.41
C GLY A 213 -14.33 11.07 -6.92
N ASP A 214 -14.80 12.23 -7.40
CA ASP A 214 -16.12 12.76 -7.06
C ASP A 214 -17.24 12.36 -8.04
N CYS A 215 -16.91 11.60 -9.09
CA CYS A 215 -17.87 11.18 -10.11
C CYS A 215 -18.57 9.89 -9.69
N LEU A 216 -19.90 9.92 -9.53
CA LEU A 216 -20.72 8.72 -9.32
C LEU A 216 -20.82 7.94 -10.61
N LEU A 217 -20.30 6.70 -10.61
CA LEU A 217 -20.29 5.80 -11.76
C LEU A 217 -21.47 4.83 -11.75
N VAL A 218 -21.74 4.26 -10.57
CA VAL A 218 -22.73 3.17 -10.41
C VAL A 218 -23.67 3.48 -9.27
N GLU A 219 -24.96 3.34 -9.55
CA GLU A 219 -26.05 3.30 -8.59
C GLU A 219 -27.14 2.33 -9.11
N HIS A 220 -27.92 1.75 -8.21
CA HIS A 220 -29.03 0.83 -8.55
C HIS A 220 -28.64 -0.30 -9.52
N GLY A 221 -27.42 -0.85 -9.37
CA GLY A 221 -26.92 -1.97 -10.16
C GLY A 221 -26.53 -1.64 -11.61
N GLY A 222 -26.47 -0.36 -11.98
CA GLY A 222 -26.13 0.08 -13.32
C GLY A 222 -25.40 1.43 -13.37
N CYS A 223 -25.20 1.95 -14.55
CA CYS A 223 -24.59 3.25 -14.74
C CYS A 223 -25.46 4.35 -14.11
N ALA A 224 -24.84 5.23 -13.31
CA ALA A 224 -25.55 6.32 -12.66
C ALA A 224 -26.14 7.30 -13.69
N GLN A 225 -27.37 7.76 -13.43
CA GLN A 225 -28.03 8.72 -14.34
C GLN A 225 -27.30 10.07 -14.42
N SER A 226 -26.59 10.44 -13.35
CA SER A 226 -25.79 11.66 -13.29
C SER A 226 -24.41 11.52 -13.94
N TYR A 227 -24.01 10.31 -14.35
CA TYR A 227 -22.71 10.06 -14.97
C TYR A 227 -22.58 10.79 -16.32
N SER A 228 -21.42 11.40 -16.52
CA SER A 228 -21.00 11.88 -17.83
C SER A 228 -19.62 11.35 -18.17
N GLU A 229 -19.44 10.88 -19.40
CA GLU A 229 -18.16 10.36 -19.89
C GLU A 229 -17.04 11.39 -19.75
N ALA A 230 -17.32 12.66 -20.03
CA ALA A 230 -16.36 13.75 -19.94
C ALA A 230 -15.86 13.94 -18.51
N ALA A 231 -16.74 13.86 -17.49
CA ALA A 231 -16.34 13.97 -16.08
C ALA A 231 -15.51 12.77 -15.63
N GLY A 232 -15.88 11.56 -16.04
CA GLY A 232 -15.11 10.36 -15.79
C GLY A 232 -13.71 10.44 -16.42
N GLN A 233 -13.63 10.86 -17.68
CA GLN A 233 -12.38 10.98 -18.42
C GLN A 233 -11.42 12.02 -17.79
N GLU A 234 -11.94 13.15 -17.29
CA GLU A 234 -11.13 14.17 -16.61
C GLU A 234 -10.42 13.59 -15.38
N ILE A 235 -11.11 12.75 -14.61
CA ILE A 235 -10.53 12.09 -13.42
C ILE A 235 -9.52 11.03 -13.87
N MET A 236 -9.87 10.23 -14.88
CA MET A 236 -9.02 9.15 -15.36
C MET A 236 -7.73 9.62 -16.02
N ASN A 237 -7.63 10.86 -16.44
CA ASN A 237 -6.41 11.46 -16.99
C ASN A 237 -5.38 11.86 -15.90
N LYS A 238 -5.74 11.79 -14.62
CA LYS A 238 -4.82 12.08 -13.52
C LYS A 238 -3.88 10.91 -13.27
N ASP A 239 -2.72 11.20 -12.69
CA ASP A 239 -1.75 10.20 -12.29
C ASP A 239 -2.20 9.44 -11.01
N GLU A 240 -3.05 10.06 -10.20
CA GLU A 240 -3.61 9.48 -8.97
C GLU A 240 -5.13 9.37 -9.10
N ILE A 241 -5.65 8.14 -8.94
CA ILE A 241 -7.07 7.81 -9.08
C ILE A 241 -7.58 7.20 -7.78
N ASN A 242 -8.73 7.69 -7.31
CA ASN A 242 -9.45 7.06 -6.20
C ASN A 242 -10.71 6.37 -6.72
N ILE A 243 -10.83 5.06 -6.46
CA ILE A 243 -12.05 4.27 -6.65
C ILE A 243 -12.67 4.07 -5.29
N ARG A 244 -13.93 4.48 -5.11
CA ARG A 244 -14.67 4.28 -3.87
C ARG A 244 -15.88 3.41 -4.11
N VAL A 245 -15.99 2.32 -3.35
CA VAL A 245 -17.12 1.40 -3.36
C VAL A 245 -17.81 1.43 -2.00
N ASP A 246 -19.08 1.78 -1.96
CA ASP A 246 -19.87 1.72 -0.71
C ASP A 246 -20.84 0.55 -0.79
N LEU A 247 -20.62 -0.46 0.04
CA LEU A 247 -21.36 -1.73 0.03
C LEU A 247 -22.72 -1.64 0.73
N LYS A 248 -22.96 -0.61 1.55
CA LYS A 248 -24.21 -0.40 2.31
C LYS A 248 -24.60 -1.56 3.23
N ARG A 249 -23.62 -2.26 3.84
CA ARG A 249 -23.83 -3.46 4.64
C ARG A 249 -23.39 -3.32 6.10
N GLY A 250 -22.65 -2.24 6.43
CA GLY A 250 -22.13 -1.98 7.77
C GLY A 250 -21.34 -0.68 7.82
N ASP A 251 -20.43 -0.55 8.79
CA ASP A 251 -19.67 0.68 9.05
C ASP A 251 -18.16 0.51 8.83
N THR A 252 -17.74 -0.70 8.44
CA THR A 252 -16.31 -0.99 8.25
C THR A 252 -15.82 -0.41 6.92
N LYS A 253 -14.57 0.05 6.92
CA LYS A 253 -13.89 0.53 5.71
C LYS A 253 -12.45 0.01 5.65
N GLU A 254 -11.98 -0.24 4.43
CA GLU A 254 -10.60 -0.60 4.13
C GLU A 254 -10.12 0.07 2.85
N THR A 255 -8.82 0.23 2.73
CA THR A 255 -8.19 0.78 1.52
C THR A 255 -7.06 -0.12 1.06
N VAL A 256 -6.98 -0.35 -0.24
CA VAL A 256 -5.89 -1.05 -0.93
C VAL A 256 -5.34 -0.13 -2.01
N TRP A 257 -4.02 -0.14 -2.19
CA TRP A 257 -3.34 0.65 -3.21
C TRP A 257 -2.73 -0.26 -4.26
N THR A 258 -2.86 0.15 -5.53
CA THR A 258 -2.36 -0.61 -6.68
C THR A 258 -1.94 0.30 -7.82
N THR A 259 -1.48 -0.29 -8.91
CA THR A 259 -1.11 0.38 -10.16
C THR A 259 -2.07 0.01 -11.28
N ASP A 260 -1.99 0.70 -12.41
CA ASP A 260 -2.47 0.24 -13.71
C ASP A 260 -1.62 -0.94 -14.25
N LEU A 261 -1.96 -1.44 -15.43
CA LEU A 261 -1.20 -2.47 -16.17
C LEU A 261 -0.91 -1.97 -17.58
N SER A 262 0.35 -1.58 -17.79
CA SER A 262 0.85 -1.02 -19.04
C SER A 262 1.52 -2.06 -19.95
N TYR A 263 1.88 -1.67 -21.16
CA TYR A 263 2.71 -2.48 -22.06
C TYR A 263 4.12 -2.69 -21.51
N ASP A 264 4.66 -1.71 -20.75
CA ASP A 264 5.99 -1.80 -20.18
C ASP A 264 6.07 -2.87 -19.09
N TYR A 265 4.99 -3.13 -18.34
CA TYR A 265 4.94 -4.29 -17.42
C TYR A 265 5.23 -5.60 -18.15
N VAL A 266 4.55 -5.83 -19.28
CA VAL A 266 4.74 -7.05 -20.08
C VAL A 266 6.17 -7.10 -20.63
N LYS A 267 6.71 -6.00 -21.13
CA LYS A 267 8.07 -5.92 -21.65
C LYS A 267 9.12 -6.23 -20.59
N ILE A 268 9.03 -5.58 -19.42
CA ILE A 268 9.96 -5.79 -18.31
C ILE A 268 9.99 -7.26 -17.91
N ASN A 269 8.82 -7.87 -17.70
CA ASN A 269 8.73 -9.26 -17.25
C ASN A 269 9.05 -10.28 -18.32
N ALA A 270 8.85 -9.99 -19.61
CA ALA A 270 9.26 -10.84 -20.71
C ALA A 270 10.80 -10.86 -20.92
N ASP A 271 11.46 -9.75 -20.64
CA ASP A 271 12.92 -9.59 -20.79
C ASP A 271 13.67 -10.03 -19.52
N TYR A 272 13.02 -10.04 -18.34
CA TYR A 272 13.62 -10.43 -17.06
C TYR A 272 13.88 -11.94 -17.04
N ARG A 273 15.16 -12.32 -16.92
CA ARG A 273 15.60 -13.72 -16.71
C ARG A 273 16.34 -13.77 -15.38
N SER A 274 15.77 -14.47 -14.40
CA SER A 274 16.41 -14.77 -13.10
C SER A 274 17.45 -15.88 -13.24
#